data_4ecca137d89dc287c5675d1822d992a8
#
_entry.id   4ecca137d89dc287c5675d1822d992a8
#
_cell.length_a   1.000
_cell.length_b   1.000
_cell.length_c   1.000
_cell.angle_alpha   90.00
_cell.angle_beta   90.00
_cell.angle_gamma   90.00
#
_symmetry.space_group_name_H-M   'P 1'
#
loop_
_entity.id
_entity.type
_entity.pdbx_description
1 polymer ?
#
loop_
_entity_poly.entity_id
_entity_poly.type
_entity_poly.pdbx_seq_one_letter_code
_entity_poly.pdbx_strand_id
1 'polypeptide(L)'
;MSATPSVRERIGDRASGASDSALDLVLMRVRLAVLRRREWLSHLRTVAAPHQAGGGLDHRDRPEDEWEWSERADEVRDINDALQTVERALANQPESGLRRLADLFRLGPPELDLLQTCLAAAIEPSLGVAFASLQHLDACTYPTEALAARLFGYGHRSLWGPGSALAVWHLVSQ
;
A
#
# COMPACT_ATOMS: atom_id res chain seq x y z
N MET A 1 20.43 19.01 18.51
CA MET A 1 19.06 18.47 18.26
C MET A 1 18.86 18.49 16.75
N SER A 2 19.11 17.35 16.09
CA SER A 2 18.91 17.25 14.62
C SER A 2 17.44 16.92 14.36
N ALA A 3 16.73 17.83 13.74
CA ALA A 3 15.36 17.60 13.30
C ALA A 3 15.36 16.50 12.24
N THR A 4 14.55 15.49 12.44
CA THR A 4 14.29 14.46 11.42
C THR A 4 13.58 15.14 10.25
N PRO A 5 14.06 15.05 9.00
CA PRO A 5 13.43 15.70 7.87
C PRO A 5 11.99 15.16 7.68
N SER A 6 11.07 16.04 7.34
CA SER A 6 9.68 15.68 7.09
C SER A 6 9.56 14.69 5.92
N VAL A 7 8.46 13.94 5.86
CA VAL A 7 8.17 13.02 4.74
C VAL A 7 8.22 13.79 3.41
N ARG A 8 7.78 15.05 3.42
CA ARG A 8 7.76 15.96 2.25
C ARG A 8 9.16 16.33 1.77
N GLU A 9 10.14 16.58 2.68
CA GLU A 9 11.54 16.85 2.32
C GLU A 9 12.23 15.63 1.72
N ARG A 10 11.98 14.43 2.27
CA ARG A 10 12.53 13.17 1.73
C ARG A 10 12.00 12.80 0.35
N ILE A 11 10.76 13.22 0.02
CA ILE A 11 10.15 13.01 -1.30
C ILE A 11 10.64 14.08 -2.28
N GLY A 12 10.75 15.34 -1.85
CA GLY A 12 11.20 16.45 -2.69
C GLY A 12 12.61 16.29 -3.21
N ASP A 13 13.55 15.83 -2.36
CA ASP A 13 14.96 15.60 -2.75
C ASP A 13 15.12 14.45 -3.76
N ARG A 14 14.25 13.44 -3.74
CA ARG A 14 14.27 12.34 -4.72
C ARG A 14 13.55 12.67 -6.02
N ALA A 15 12.54 13.52 -5.99
CA ALA A 15 11.81 13.96 -7.19
C ALA A 15 12.61 14.96 -8.05
N SER A 16 13.65 15.57 -7.50
CA SER A 16 14.49 16.57 -8.17
C SER A 16 15.67 16.01 -8.96
N GLY A 17 15.93 14.71 -8.89
CA GLY A 17 17.07 14.07 -9.54
C GLY A 17 16.68 12.99 -10.54
N ALA A 18 16.72 13.28 -11.82
CA ALA A 18 16.80 12.36 -12.98
C ALA A 18 15.93 11.09 -12.92
N SER A 19 14.84 11.08 -13.70
CA SER A 19 14.17 9.88 -14.24
C SER A 19 13.98 8.73 -13.23
N ASP A 20 13.18 8.98 -12.18
CA ASP A 20 12.69 7.90 -11.33
C ASP A 20 11.93 6.91 -12.22
N SER A 21 12.40 5.68 -12.29
CA SER A 21 11.74 4.66 -13.08
C SER A 21 10.30 4.45 -12.53
N ALA A 22 9.37 4.02 -13.38
CA ALA A 22 8.02 3.67 -12.93
C ALA A 22 8.03 2.71 -11.74
N LEU A 23 9.08 1.90 -11.66
CA LEU A 23 9.31 0.95 -10.59
C LEU A 23 9.59 1.64 -9.25
N ASP A 24 10.42 2.71 -9.23
CA ASP A 24 10.69 3.47 -8.02
C ASP A 24 9.42 4.16 -7.51
N LEU A 25 8.58 4.65 -8.43
CA LEU A 25 7.27 5.21 -8.09
C LEU A 25 6.33 4.15 -7.49
N VAL A 26 6.32 2.93 -8.05
CA VAL A 26 5.55 1.82 -7.49
C VAL A 26 6.03 1.46 -6.09
N LEU A 27 7.34 1.32 -5.89
CA LEU A 27 7.91 1.06 -4.56
C LEU A 27 7.53 2.15 -3.57
N MET A 28 7.62 3.41 -3.98
CA MET A 28 7.23 4.54 -3.14
C MET A 28 5.74 4.52 -2.80
N ARG A 29 4.87 4.25 -3.79
CA ARG A 29 3.42 4.12 -3.59
C ARG A 29 3.09 3.06 -2.55
N VAL A 30 3.67 1.86 -2.68
CA VAL A 30 3.44 0.76 -1.73
C VAL A 30 3.97 1.11 -0.34
N ARG A 31 5.16 1.70 -0.23
CA ARG A 31 5.71 2.15 1.07
C ARG A 31 4.80 3.16 1.77
N LEU A 32 4.27 4.13 1.03
CA LEU A 32 3.36 5.14 1.59
C LEU A 32 2.03 4.52 2.04
N ALA A 33 1.47 3.59 1.26
CA ALA A 33 0.27 2.85 1.65
C ALA A 33 0.50 2.01 2.93
N VAL A 34 1.66 1.34 3.04
CA VAL A 34 2.08 0.62 4.25
C VAL A 34 2.21 1.56 5.45
N LEU A 35 2.81 2.74 5.27
CA LEU A 35 2.92 3.74 6.34
C LEU A 35 1.54 4.21 6.81
N ARG A 36 0.63 4.54 5.89
CA ARG A 36 -0.73 4.94 6.23
C ARG A 36 -1.45 3.86 7.04
N ARG A 37 -1.35 2.61 6.62
CA ARG A 37 -1.93 1.48 7.35
C ARG A 37 -1.33 1.30 8.75
N ARG A 38 -0.03 1.50 8.91
CA ARG A 38 0.63 1.46 10.24
C ARG A 38 0.13 2.54 11.17
N GLU A 39 -0.07 3.75 10.67
CA GLU A 39 -0.61 4.85 11.47
C GLU A 39 -2.04 4.55 11.95
N TRP A 40 -2.89 3.97 11.06
CA TRP A 40 -4.21 3.50 11.46
C TRP A 40 -4.15 2.48 12.60
N LEU A 41 -3.31 1.45 12.48
CA LEU A 41 -3.17 0.44 13.53
C LEU A 41 -2.60 1.03 14.84
N SER A 42 -1.75 2.04 14.75
CA SER A 42 -1.25 2.78 15.90
C SER A 42 -2.37 3.58 16.57
N HIS A 43 -3.18 4.27 15.78
CA HIS A 43 -4.37 4.98 16.24
C HIS A 43 -5.33 4.03 16.99
N LEU A 44 -5.65 2.88 16.41
CA LEU A 44 -6.52 1.89 17.07
C LEU A 44 -5.98 1.44 18.42
N ARG A 45 -4.67 1.22 18.55
CA ARG A 45 -4.05 0.85 19.84
C ARG A 45 -4.19 1.97 20.87
N THR A 46 -4.02 3.21 20.46
CA THR A 46 -4.12 4.37 21.33
C THR A 46 -5.55 4.56 21.83
N VAL A 47 -6.54 4.40 20.95
CA VAL A 47 -7.97 4.53 21.31
C VAL A 47 -8.46 3.32 22.14
N ALA A 48 -7.88 2.14 21.93
CA ALA A 48 -8.26 0.92 22.65
C ALA A 48 -7.71 0.84 24.08
N ALA A 49 -6.61 1.53 24.37
CA ALA A 49 -5.83 1.38 25.60
C ALA A 49 -6.57 1.63 26.94
N PRO A 50 -7.64 2.44 27.06
CA PRO A 50 -8.25 2.69 28.38
C PRO A 50 -9.33 1.70 28.84
N HIS A 51 -9.91 0.86 27.97
CA HIS A 51 -11.21 0.27 28.30
C HIS A 51 -11.40 -1.24 28.15
N GLN A 52 -10.43 -2.04 27.67
CA GLN A 52 -10.69 -3.49 27.51
C GLN A 52 -9.45 -4.39 27.67
N ALA A 53 -9.41 -5.11 28.75
CA ALA A 53 -8.57 -6.29 28.98
C ALA A 53 -9.22 -7.56 28.36
N GLY A 54 -9.72 -7.54 27.12
CA GLY A 54 -10.35 -8.74 26.57
C GLY A 54 -10.92 -8.69 25.16
N GLY A 55 -10.94 -7.55 24.51
CA GLY A 55 -11.44 -7.45 23.13
C GLY A 55 -10.30 -7.28 22.13
N GLY A 56 -10.12 -8.25 21.21
CA GLY A 56 -9.12 -8.15 20.17
C GLY A 56 -9.33 -6.94 19.27
N LEU A 57 -8.26 -6.43 18.67
CA LEU A 57 -8.27 -5.32 17.71
C LEU A 57 -9.15 -5.60 16.48
N ASP A 58 -9.43 -6.87 16.18
CA ASP A 58 -10.14 -7.34 14.99
C ASP A 58 -11.54 -6.73 14.80
N HIS A 59 -12.27 -6.44 15.89
CA HIS A 59 -13.62 -5.90 15.77
C HIS A 59 -13.66 -4.40 15.41
N ARG A 60 -12.54 -3.69 15.57
CA ARG A 60 -12.43 -2.24 15.29
C ARG A 60 -11.66 -1.93 14.03
N ASP A 61 -10.96 -2.92 13.48
CA ASP A 61 -10.18 -2.77 12.26
C ASP A 61 -11.06 -2.94 11.02
N ARG A 62 -12.00 -2.01 10.81
CA ARG A 62 -12.88 -2.01 9.66
C ARG A 62 -12.29 -1.18 8.52
N PRO A 63 -12.41 -1.64 7.25
CA PRO A 63 -11.93 -0.88 6.10
C PRO A 63 -12.56 0.51 5.98
N GLU A 64 -13.86 0.59 6.27
CA GLU A 64 -14.63 1.84 6.16
C GLU A 64 -14.15 2.87 7.18
N ASP A 65 -13.94 2.43 8.42
CA ASP A 65 -13.47 3.29 9.52
C ASP A 65 -12.03 3.78 9.27
N GLU A 66 -11.17 2.89 8.72
CA GLU A 66 -9.80 3.24 8.32
C GLU A 66 -9.78 4.31 7.23
N TRP A 67 -10.62 4.13 6.21
CA TRP A 67 -10.70 5.06 5.10
C TRP A 67 -11.20 6.43 5.57
N GLU A 68 -12.30 6.47 6.32
CA GLU A 68 -12.87 7.70 6.87
C GLU A 68 -11.88 8.43 7.79
N TRP A 69 -11.17 7.69 8.64
CA TRP A 69 -10.12 8.24 9.49
C TRP A 69 -8.98 8.81 8.63
N SER A 70 -8.53 8.09 7.62
CA SER A 70 -7.40 8.51 6.79
C SER A 70 -7.68 9.81 6.01
N GLU A 71 -8.93 10.10 5.69
CA GLU A 71 -9.32 11.34 5.03
C GLU A 71 -9.29 12.56 5.96
N ARG A 72 -9.44 12.36 7.26
CA ARG A 72 -9.60 13.45 8.25
C ARG A 72 -8.41 13.65 9.17
N ALA A 73 -7.62 12.61 9.37
CA ALA A 73 -6.53 12.64 10.36
C ALA A 73 -5.35 13.47 9.87
N ASP A 74 -4.94 14.43 10.69
CA ASP A 74 -3.78 15.28 10.40
C ASP A 74 -2.48 14.47 10.35
N GLU A 75 -2.40 13.38 11.12
CA GLU A 75 -1.25 12.49 11.22
C GLU A 75 -0.85 11.85 9.88
N VAL A 76 -1.83 11.65 9.00
CA VAL A 76 -1.61 11.00 7.68
C VAL A 76 -1.76 11.96 6.50
N ARG A 77 -1.99 13.24 6.72
CA ARG A 77 -2.16 14.24 5.66
C ARG A 77 -0.97 14.27 4.71
N ASP A 78 0.25 14.36 5.24
CA ASP A 78 1.47 14.39 4.43
C ASP A 78 1.66 13.08 3.63
N ILE A 79 1.25 11.94 4.20
CA ILE A 79 1.30 10.63 3.53
C ILE A 79 0.30 10.61 2.37
N ASN A 80 -0.92 11.11 2.57
CA ASN A 80 -1.94 11.17 1.53
C ASN A 80 -1.55 12.13 0.38
N ASP A 81 -1.00 13.30 0.69
CA ASP A 81 -0.49 14.24 -0.30
C ASP A 81 0.65 13.63 -1.13
N ALA A 82 1.54 12.88 -0.47
CA ALA A 82 2.61 12.15 -1.13
C ALA A 82 2.07 11.03 -2.01
N LEU A 83 1.08 10.25 -1.54
CA LEU A 83 0.41 9.22 -2.33
C LEU A 83 -0.20 9.81 -3.61
N GLN A 84 -0.98 10.88 -3.48
CA GLN A 84 -1.56 11.56 -4.65
C GLN A 84 -0.50 12.05 -5.64
N THR A 85 0.63 12.52 -5.13
CA THR A 85 1.74 13.00 -5.98
C THR A 85 2.35 11.84 -6.76
N VAL A 86 2.61 10.71 -6.09
CA VAL A 86 3.14 9.50 -6.73
C VAL A 86 2.15 8.91 -7.73
N GLU A 87 0.86 8.86 -7.40
CA GLU A 87 -0.18 8.35 -8.30
C GLU A 87 -0.32 9.21 -9.56
N ARG A 88 -0.26 10.54 -9.43
CA ARG A 88 -0.22 11.44 -10.59
C ARG A 88 1.04 11.24 -11.44
N ALA A 89 2.19 11.04 -10.80
CA ALA A 89 3.44 10.75 -11.52
C ALA A 89 3.37 9.42 -12.28
N LEU A 90 2.79 8.36 -11.68
CA LEU A 90 2.55 7.07 -12.34
C LEU A 90 1.59 7.20 -13.53
N ALA A 91 0.50 7.97 -13.37
CA ALA A 91 -0.47 8.22 -14.44
C ALA A 91 0.15 8.96 -15.63
N ASN A 92 1.17 9.78 -15.39
CA ASN A 92 1.89 10.52 -16.42
C ASN A 92 3.02 9.72 -17.09
N GLN A 93 3.13 8.42 -16.84
CA GLN A 93 4.10 7.52 -17.49
C GLN A 93 3.42 6.46 -18.38
N PRO A 94 2.77 6.84 -19.49
CA PRO A 94 2.02 5.91 -20.34
C PRO A 94 2.93 4.86 -21.01
N GLU A 95 4.20 5.17 -21.21
CA GLU A 95 5.18 4.31 -21.87
C GLU A 95 5.91 3.36 -20.91
N SER A 96 5.55 3.34 -19.62
CA SER A 96 6.17 2.45 -18.65
C SER A 96 5.90 0.98 -18.98
N GLY A 97 6.87 0.10 -18.70
CA GLY A 97 6.71 -1.34 -18.90
C GLY A 97 5.52 -1.92 -18.13
N LEU A 98 5.25 -1.35 -16.93
CA LEU A 98 4.11 -1.76 -16.11
C LEU A 98 2.77 -1.37 -16.74
N ARG A 99 2.69 -0.20 -17.37
CA ARG A 99 1.48 0.22 -18.10
C ARG A 99 1.24 -0.65 -19.32
N ARG A 100 2.29 -0.93 -20.10
CA ARG A 100 2.21 -1.84 -21.25
C ARG A 100 1.77 -3.25 -20.83
N LEU A 101 2.26 -3.75 -19.69
CA LEU A 101 1.84 -5.03 -19.14
C LEU A 101 0.36 -5.00 -18.76
N ALA A 102 -0.08 -3.95 -18.07
CA ALA A 102 -1.49 -3.79 -17.69
C ALA A 102 -2.40 -3.75 -18.93
N ASP A 103 -2.02 -3.04 -19.96
CA ASP A 103 -2.79 -2.94 -21.21
C ASP A 103 -2.78 -4.29 -21.98
N LEU A 104 -1.64 -4.99 -22.04
CA LEU A 104 -1.51 -6.28 -22.72
C LEU A 104 -2.37 -7.37 -22.09
N PHE A 105 -2.37 -7.45 -20.76
CA PHE A 105 -3.13 -8.45 -20.01
C PHE A 105 -4.49 -7.96 -19.57
N ARG A 106 -4.89 -6.75 -19.92
CA ARG A 106 -6.16 -6.10 -19.56
C ARG A 106 -6.40 -6.09 -18.05
N LEU A 107 -5.36 -5.78 -17.28
CA LEU A 107 -5.47 -5.70 -15.83
C LEU A 107 -6.33 -4.51 -15.44
N GLY A 108 -7.34 -4.75 -14.60
CA GLY A 108 -8.09 -3.69 -13.95
C GLY A 108 -7.26 -3.03 -12.82
N PRO A 109 -7.71 -1.85 -12.31
CA PRO A 109 -6.99 -1.18 -11.22
C PRO A 109 -6.73 -2.07 -10.00
N PRO A 110 -7.68 -2.88 -9.50
CA PRO A 110 -7.42 -3.77 -8.36
C PRO A 110 -6.37 -4.85 -8.64
N GLU A 111 -6.40 -5.42 -9.84
CA GLU A 111 -5.43 -6.45 -10.26
C GLU A 111 -4.01 -5.83 -10.40
N LEU A 112 -3.94 -4.62 -10.95
CA LEU A 112 -2.67 -3.91 -11.08
C LEU A 112 -2.09 -3.55 -9.71
N ASP A 113 -2.93 -3.14 -8.75
CA ASP A 113 -2.50 -2.80 -7.39
C ASP A 113 -1.99 -4.04 -6.64
N LEU A 114 -2.66 -5.19 -6.80
CA LEU A 114 -2.18 -6.46 -6.25
C LEU A 114 -0.82 -6.84 -6.86
N LEU A 115 -0.70 -6.76 -8.19
CA LEU A 115 0.56 -7.05 -8.88
C LEU A 115 1.69 -6.12 -8.42
N GLN A 116 1.43 -4.81 -8.29
CA GLN A 116 2.40 -3.84 -7.80
C GLN A 116 2.84 -4.16 -6.36
N THR A 117 1.92 -4.59 -5.52
CA THR A 117 2.23 -4.97 -4.13
C THR A 117 3.13 -6.20 -4.08
N CYS A 118 2.84 -7.22 -4.88
CA CYS A 118 3.68 -8.42 -5.01
C CYS A 118 5.07 -8.08 -5.56
N LEU A 119 5.13 -7.23 -6.58
CA LEU A 119 6.38 -6.78 -7.19
C LEU A 119 7.24 -6.00 -6.19
N ALA A 120 6.62 -5.12 -5.41
CA ALA A 120 7.31 -4.35 -4.38
C ALA A 120 7.95 -5.25 -3.31
N ALA A 121 7.25 -6.30 -2.86
CA ALA A 121 7.82 -7.28 -1.92
C ALA A 121 8.98 -8.07 -2.52
N ALA A 122 8.90 -8.42 -3.81
CA ALA A 122 9.95 -9.17 -4.49
C ALA A 122 11.24 -8.33 -4.67
N ILE A 123 11.11 -7.02 -4.86
CA ILE A 123 12.25 -6.11 -5.06
C ILE A 123 12.82 -5.63 -3.73
N GLU A 124 11.97 -5.38 -2.75
CA GLU A 124 12.36 -4.84 -1.46
C GLU A 124 11.93 -5.79 -0.31
N PRO A 125 12.82 -6.67 0.14
CA PRO A 125 12.51 -7.64 1.20
C PRO A 125 12.05 -7.02 2.52
N SER A 126 12.43 -5.77 2.80
CA SER A 126 11.99 -5.04 3.99
C SER A 126 10.47 -4.78 3.99
N LEU A 127 9.84 -4.66 2.82
CA LEU A 127 8.39 -4.60 2.70
C LEU A 127 7.73 -5.93 3.09
N GLY A 128 8.36 -7.05 2.80
CA GLY A 128 7.87 -8.36 3.25
C GLY A 128 7.75 -8.44 4.79
N VAL A 129 8.74 -7.92 5.51
CA VAL A 129 8.68 -7.85 6.98
C VAL A 129 7.54 -6.93 7.45
N ALA A 130 7.35 -5.80 6.77
CA ALA A 130 6.24 -4.89 7.06
C ALA A 130 4.88 -5.57 6.80
N PHE A 131 4.74 -6.32 5.71
CA PHE A 131 3.52 -7.07 5.38
C PHE A 131 3.21 -8.12 6.44
N ALA A 132 4.20 -8.91 6.87
CA ALA A 132 4.03 -9.88 7.95
C ALA A 132 3.44 -9.22 9.22
N SER A 133 4.01 -8.09 9.62
CA SER A 133 3.52 -7.31 10.76
C SER A 133 2.10 -6.79 10.58
N LEU A 134 1.73 -6.29 9.38
CA LEU A 134 0.41 -5.75 9.09
C LEU A 134 -0.68 -6.82 8.99
N GLN A 135 -0.28 -8.05 8.66
CA GLN A 135 -1.17 -9.21 8.54
C GLN A 135 -1.26 -10.03 9.84
N HIS A 136 -0.47 -9.67 10.87
CA HIS A 136 -0.32 -10.46 12.09
C HIS A 136 0.07 -11.93 11.83
N LEU A 137 0.87 -12.16 10.79
CA LEU A 137 1.32 -13.47 10.33
C LEU A 137 2.84 -13.45 10.18
N ASP A 138 3.58 -13.69 11.27
CA ASP A 138 5.04 -13.53 11.35
C ASP A 138 5.81 -14.29 10.25
N ALA A 139 5.28 -15.40 9.75
CA ALA A 139 5.89 -16.17 8.67
C ALA A 139 5.47 -15.72 7.24
N CYS A 140 4.49 -14.81 7.13
CA CYS A 140 3.91 -14.41 5.84
C CYS A 140 4.55 -13.12 5.33
N THR A 141 5.71 -13.22 4.70
CA THR A 141 6.45 -12.08 4.14
C THR A 141 5.98 -11.65 2.74
N TYR A 142 5.00 -12.32 2.19
CA TYR A 142 4.33 -11.95 0.94
C TYR A 142 3.00 -11.25 1.22
N PRO A 143 2.54 -10.35 0.34
CA PRO A 143 1.26 -9.69 0.53
C PRO A 143 0.11 -10.67 0.25
N THR A 144 -0.86 -10.72 1.15
CA THR A 144 -2.13 -11.37 0.85
C THR A 144 -3.02 -10.44 0.05
N GLU A 145 -4.01 -11.02 -0.66
CA GLU A 145 -5.07 -10.26 -1.32
C GLU A 145 -5.78 -9.29 -0.36
N ALA A 146 -6.08 -9.77 0.85
CA ALA A 146 -6.71 -8.96 1.88
C ALA A 146 -5.86 -7.74 2.28
N LEU A 147 -4.54 -7.91 2.41
CA LEU A 147 -3.65 -6.78 2.67
C LEU A 147 -3.66 -5.78 1.51
N ALA A 148 -3.52 -6.25 0.27
CA ALA A 148 -3.54 -5.37 -0.90
C ALA A 148 -4.87 -4.60 -0.99
N ALA A 149 -6.01 -5.26 -0.73
CA ALA A 149 -7.31 -4.62 -0.68
C ALA A 149 -7.39 -3.52 0.39
N ARG A 150 -6.79 -3.75 1.55
CA ARG A 150 -6.72 -2.75 2.64
C ARG A 150 -5.83 -1.57 2.29
N LEU A 151 -4.65 -1.82 1.71
CA LEU A 151 -3.70 -0.77 1.34
C LEU A 151 -4.27 0.23 0.34
N PHE A 152 -5.12 -0.23 -0.58
CA PHE A 152 -5.64 0.59 -1.69
C PHE A 152 -7.15 0.88 -1.62
N GLY A 153 -7.78 0.63 -0.47
CA GLY A 153 -9.16 1.05 -0.20
C GLY A 153 -10.23 0.21 -0.89
N TYR A 154 -9.93 -1.03 -1.25
CA TYR A 154 -10.94 -1.94 -1.84
C TYR A 154 -11.82 -2.65 -0.79
N GLY A 155 -11.57 -2.42 0.48
CA GLY A 155 -12.33 -2.98 1.58
C GLY A 155 -12.22 -4.51 1.65
N HIS A 156 -13.35 -5.19 1.59
CA HIS A 156 -13.43 -6.66 1.57
C HIS A 156 -13.62 -7.23 0.15
N ARG A 157 -13.42 -6.40 -0.88
CA ARG A 157 -13.58 -6.84 -2.25
C ARG A 157 -12.48 -7.83 -2.63
N SER A 158 -12.86 -8.95 -3.26
CA SER A 158 -11.89 -9.86 -3.85
C SER A 158 -11.20 -9.22 -5.05
N LEU A 159 -9.88 -9.24 -5.06
CA LEU A 159 -9.03 -8.76 -6.15
C LEU A 159 -8.58 -9.91 -7.05
N TRP A 160 -8.76 -11.13 -6.59
CA TRP A 160 -8.31 -12.36 -7.21
C TRP A 160 -9.46 -13.34 -7.40
N GLY A 161 -9.54 -13.96 -8.56
CA GLY A 161 -10.50 -15.03 -8.84
C GLY A 161 -9.98 -15.92 -9.96
N PRO A 162 -10.51 -17.14 -10.13
CA PRO A 162 -10.05 -18.07 -11.19
C PRO A 162 -10.14 -17.50 -12.62
N GLY A 163 -11.03 -16.53 -12.83
CA GLY A 163 -11.19 -15.81 -14.10
C GLY A 163 -10.45 -14.49 -14.19
N SER A 164 -9.72 -14.08 -13.15
CA SER A 164 -8.93 -12.86 -13.19
C SER A 164 -7.76 -13.00 -14.16
N ALA A 165 -7.34 -11.89 -14.78
CA ALA A 165 -6.20 -11.90 -15.66
C ALA A 165 -4.91 -12.33 -14.93
N LEU A 166 -4.76 -12.01 -13.66
CA LEU A 166 -3.63 -12.44 -12.83
C LEU A 166 -3.53 -13.96 -12.72
N ALA A 167 -4.67 -14.65 -12.55
CA ALA A 167 -4.74 -16.10 -12.45
C ALA A 167 -4.55 -16.78 -13.80
N VAL A 168 -5.28 -16.31 -14.82
CA VAL A 168 -5.26 -16.89 -16.17
C VAL A 168 -3.85 -16.84 -16.79
N TRP A 169 -3.13 -15.74 -16.56
CA TRP A 169 -1.79 -15.53 -17.12
C TRP A 169 -0.65 -15.89 -16.15
N HIS A 170 -0.97 -16.45 -14.98
CA HIS A 170 0.00 -16.80 -13.94
C HIS A 170 0.96 -15.66 -13.57
N LEU A 171 0.46 -14.42 -13.57
CA LEU A 171 1.26 -13.24 -13.22
C LEU A 171 1.60 -13.16 -11.73
N VAL A 172 0.75 -13.79 -10.90
CA VAL A 172 0.95 -13.97 -9.47
C VAL A 172 0.59 -15.41 -9.14
N SER A 173 1.36 -16.07 -8.26
CA SER A 173 1.06 -17.41 -7.73
C SER A 173 0.46 -17.32 -6.33
N GLN A 174 -0.43 -18.25 -6.01
CA GLN A 174 -0.93 -18.45 -4.64
C GLN A 174 0.07 -19.25 -3.81
#